data_99809179f1bf595418eff536273b697d
#
_entry.id   99809179f1bf595418eff536273b697d
#
_cell.length_a   1.000
_cell.length_b   1.000
_cell.length_c   1.000
_cell.angle_alpha   90.00
_cell.angle_beta   90.00
_cell.angle_gamma   90.00
#
_symmetry.space_group_name_H-M   'P 1'
#
loop_
_entity.id
_entity.type
_entity.pdbx_description
1 polymer ?
#
loop_
_entity_poly.entity_id
_entity_poly.type
_entity_poly.pdbx_seq_one_letter_code
_entity_poly.pdbx_strand_id
1 'polypeptide(L)'
;WLAYGPVAIIIVLTLHYYAYTYLLVSSALNSINSELEEMGEIQGAGKAMILRKITLPLVLPAILSAVILTFSKAIGTFGTINYLGSPVQYYTLSSQLYMNINSRDTQTGFAMAILMIIIASIAVFVNQKLIGSRKSYATIGGKGGRSTLIGLGKVGRPVITAALFVFFAVGIIMPIVILVMESFMLKEGIYSLDNFTLHYWIGESNPQIMEGLPGIFKNDEFINSLFN
;
A
#
# COMPACT_ATOMS: atom_id res chain seq x y z
N TRP A 1 10.12 -15.79 -11.69
CA TRP A 1 10.99 -14.74 -11.12
C TRP A 1 10.30 -13.39 -10.91
N LEU A 2 9.26 -13.04 -11.68
CA LEU A 2 8.47 -11.81 -11.47
C LEU A 2 7.37 -11.96 -10.42
N ALA A 3 6.87 -13.19 -10.22
CA ALA A 3 5.78 -13.46 -9.27
C ALA A 3 6.24 -13.58 -7.81
N TYR A 4 7.51 -13.91 -7.56
CA TYR A 4 8.07 -14.09 -6.22
C TYR A 4 9.39 -13.35 -6.06
N GLY A 5 9.76 -13.06 -4.81
CA GLY A 5 11.02 -12.41 -4.47
C GLY A 5 10.95 -10.89 -4.36
N PRO A 6 12.11 -10.21 -4.33
CA PRO A 6 12.17 -8.79 -3.97
C PRO A 6 11.41 -7.89 -4.93
N VAL A 7 11.38 -8.20 -6.22
CA VAL A 7 10.67 -7.38 -7.22
C VAL A 7 9.15 -7.43 -6.99
N ALA A 8 8.59 -8.63 -6.80
CA ALA A 8 7.17 -8.79 -6.49
C ALA A 8 6.80 -8.08 -5.18
N ILE A 9 7.62 -8.24 -4.15
CA ILE A 9 7.44 -7.57 -2.85
C ILE A 9 7.41 -6.05 -3.03
N ILE A 10 8.36 -5.47 -3.76
CA ILE A 10 8.41 -4.02 -4.00
C ILE A 10 7.15 -3.55 -4.73
N ILE A 11 6.74 -4.24 -5.79
CA ILE A 11 5.55 -3.87 -6.57
C ILE A 11 4.30 -3.90 -5.67
N VAL A 12 4.07 -5.01 -4.97
CA VAL A 12 2.89 -5.18 -4.12
C VAL A 12 2.88 -4.18 -2.96
N LEU A 13 4.00 -3.95 -2.28
CA LEU A 13 4.07 -2.97 -1.21
C LEU A 13 3.91 -1.54 -1.74
N THR A 14 4.42 -1.23 -2.93
CA THR A 14 4.20 0.07 -3.56
C THR A 14 2.73 0.30 -3.86
N LEU A 15 2.04 -0.69 -4.44
CA LEU A 15 0.60 -0.65 -4.70
C LEU A 15 -0.22 -0.57 -3.40
N HIS A 16 0.25 -1.21 -2.33
CA HIS A 16 -0.43 -1.16 -1.03
C HIS A 16 -0.29 0.20 -0.33
N TYR A 17 0.90 0.79 -0.37
CA TYR A 17 1.20 2.02 0.37
C TYR A 17 1.05 3.32 -0.43
N TYR A 18 0.85 3.27 -1.76
CA TYR A 18 0.73 4.49 -2.58
C TYR A 18 -0.40 5.42 -2.10
N ALA A 19 -1.50 4.83 -1.61
CA ALA A 19 -2.66 5.59 -1.16
C ALA A 19 -2.32 6.54 0.01
N TYR A 20 -1.48 6.11 0.94
CA TYR A 20 -1.02 6.95 2.07
C TYR A 20 -0.20 8.13 1.56
N THR A 21 0.77 7.86 0.67
CA THR A 21 1.61 8.90 0.07
C THR A 21 0.77 9.88 -0.73
N TYR A 22 -0.17 9.37 -1.54
CA TYR A 22 -1.08 10.19 -2.33
C TYR A 22 -1.93 11.12 -1.45
N LEU A 23 -2.54 10.60 -0.40
CA LEU A 23 -3.39 11.40 0.50
C LEU A 23 -2.60 12.50 1.21
N LEU A 24 -1.41 12.19 1.72
CA LEU A 24 -0.58 13.18 2.42
C LEU A 24 -0.09 14.27 1.48
N VAL A 25 0.41 13.90 0.31
CA VAL A 25 0.94 14.86 -0.67
C VAL A 25 -0.19 15.69 -1.30
N SER A 26 -1.32 15.05 -1.64
CA SER A 26 -2.49 15.74 -2.19
C SER A 26 -3.08 16.74 -1.19
N SER A 27 -3.18 16.34 0.08
CA SER A 27 -3.63 17.26 1.13
C SER A 27 -2.70 18.48 1.28
N ALA A 28 -1.38 18.25 1.23
CA ALA A 28 -0.41 19.33 1.30
C ALA A 28 -0.46 20.25 0.08
N LEU A 29 -0.62 19.70 -1.12
CA LEU A 29 -0.81 20.48 -2.35
C LEU A 29 -2.06 21.34 -2.29
N ASN A 30 -3.16 20.79 -1.80
CA ASN A 30 -4.42 21.52 -1.66
C ASN A 30 -4.38 22.62 -0.57
N SER A 31 -3.42 22.57 0.34
CA SER A 31 -3.23 23.59 1.38
C SER A 31 -2.38 24.80 0.91
N ILE A 32 -1.75 24.70 -0.26
CA ILE A 32 -0.98 25.83 -0.82
C ILE A 32 -1.95 26.91 -1.30
N ASN A 33 -1.69 28.16 -0.92
CA ASN A 33 -2.43 29.31 -1.43
C ASN A 33 -2.03 29.57 -2.89
N SER A 34 -2.98 29.52 -3.81
CA SER A 34 -2.77 29.79 -5.24
C SER A 34 -2.20 31.18 -5.53
N GLU A 35 -2.42 32.14 -4.64
CA GLU A 35 -1.85 33.50 -4.79
C GLU A 35 -0.33 33.47 -4.91
N LEU A 36 0.37 32.53 -4.27
CA LEU A 36 1.81 32.40 -4.37
C LEU A 36 2.24 31.99 -5.79
N GLU A 37 1.46 31.11 -6.43
CA GLU A 37 1.71 30.66 -7.80
C GLU A 37 1.37 31.78 -8.81
N GLU A 38 0.24 32.45 -8.59
CA GLU A 38 -0.20 33.61 -9.39
C GLU A 38 0.80 34.79 -9.33
N MET A 39 1.33 35.07 -8.14
CA MET A 39 2.39 36.09 -7.98
C MET A 39 3.65 35.69 -8.74
N GLY A 40 4.00 34.43 -8.77
CA GLY A 40 5.10 33.90 -9.57
C GLY A 40 4.87 34.11 -11.08
N GLU A 41 3.64 33.85 -11.56
CA GLU A 41 3.26 34.06 -12.96
C GLU A 41 3.31 35.57 -13.36
N ILE A 42 2.80 36.43 -12.47
CA ILE A 42 2.85 37.91 -12.70
C ILE A 42 4.30 38.41 -12.81
N GLN A 43 5.24 37.79 -12.07
CA GLN A 43 6.67 38.11 -12.17
C GLN A 43 7.34 37.46 -13.39
N GLY A 44 6.60 36.79 -14.27
CA GLY A 44 7.11 36.16 -15.48
C GLY A 44 7.74 34.78 -15.28
N ALA A 45 7.53 34.16 -14.15
CA ALA A 45 8.02 32.78 -13.91
C ALA A 45 7.19 31.77 -14.70
N GLY A 46 7.84 30.93 -15.48
CA GLY A 46 7.19 29.82 -16.16
C GLY A 46 6.75 28.73 -15.18
N LYS A 47 5.77 27.91 -15.56
CA LYS A 47 5.18 26.84 -14.71
C LYS A 47 6.20 25.89 -14.08
N ALA A 48 7.23 25.51 -14.82
CA ALA A 48 8.32 24.66 -14.30
C ALA A 48 9.13 25.36 -13.19
N MET A 49 9.31 26.66 -13.28
CA MET A 49 10.01 27.46 -12.28
C MET A 49 9.15 27.58 -11.01
N ILE A 50 7.86 27.85 -11.16
CA ILE A 50 6.90 27.92 -10.06
C ILE A 50 6.87 26.57 -9.32
N LEU A 51 6.71 25.46 -10.05
CA LEU A 51 6.71 24.11 -9.46
C LEU A 51 8.00 23.86 -8.66
N ARG A 52 9.16 24.18 -9.22
CA ARG A 52 10.46 23.86 -8.60
C ARG A 52 10.83 24.82 -7.45
N LYS A 53 10.47 26.08 -7.55
CA LYS A 53 10.89 27.11 -6.58
C LYS A 53 9.83 27.47 -5.54
N ILE A 54 8.56 27.23 -5.83
CA ILE A 54 7.45 27.59 -4.93
C ILE A 54 6.75 26.31 -4.44
N THR A 55 6.08 25.58 -5.34
CA THR A 55 5.20 24.47 -4.97
C THR A 55 5.97 23.31 -4.32
N LEU A 56 7.05 22.82 -4.95
CA LEU A 56 7.81 21.69 -4.46
C LEU A 56 8.47 21.94 -3.09
N PRO A 57 9.12 23.08 -2.82
CA PRO A 57 9.67 23.34 -1.48
C PRO A 57 8.60 23.43 -0.39
N LEU A 58 7.39 23.90 -0.69
CA LEU A 58 6.28 23.97 0.27
C LEU A 58 5.71 22.58 0.58
N VAL A 59 5.65 21.70 -0.42
CA VAL A 59 5.13 20.32 -0.23
C VAL A 59 6.20 19.34 0.23
N LEU A 60 7.47 19.65 0.08
CA LEU A 60 8.58 18.77 0.43
C LEU A 60 8.50 18.17 1.85
N PRO A 61 8.11 18.92 2.91
CA PRO A 61 7.93 18.32 4.25
C PRO A 61 6.86 17.22 4.27
N ALA A 62 5.77 17.38 3.54
CA ALA A 62 4.72 16.37 3.45
C ALA A 62 5.19 15.14 2.67
N ILE A 63 5.95 15.34 1.58
CA ILE A 63 6.57 14.24 0.82
C ILE A 63 7.52 13.44 1.72
N LEU A 64 8.41 14.12 2.44
CA LEU A 64 9.34 13.47 3.37
C LEU A 64 8.61 12.71 4.48
N SER A 65 7.54 13.29 5.03
CA SER A 65 6.70 12.64 6.02
C SER A 65 6.02 11.39 5.47
N ALA A 66 5.49 11.47 4.24
CA ALA A 66 4.88 10.33 3.57
C ALA A 66 5.88 9.19 3.36
N VAL A 67 7.10 9.51 2.90
CA VAL A 67 8.17 8.52 2.70
C VAL A 67 8.53 7.84 4.02
N ILE A 68 8.75 8.60 5.10
CA ILE A 68 9.17 8.05 6.38
C ILE A 68 8.06 7.21 7.03
N LEU A 69 6.80 7.66 6.95
CA LEU A 69 5.66 6.90 7.45
C LEU A 69 5.46 5.60 6.66
N THR A 70 5.57 5.66 5.33
CA THR A 70 5.49 4.48 4.48
C THR A 70 6.61 3.49 4.76
N PHE A 71 7.84 3.98 4.93
CA PHE A 71 9.00 3.17 5.33
C PHE A 71 8.77 2.49 6.69
N SER A 72 8.30 3.22 7.70
CA SER A 72 8.01 2.67 9.03
C SER A 72 6.95 1.58 9.00
N LYS A 73 5.91 1.73 8.16
CA LYS A 73 4.89 0.71 7.94
C LYS A 73 5.43 -0.51 7.19
N ALA A 74 6.24 -0.28 6.15
CA ALA A 74 6.81 -1.34 5.32
C ALA A 74 7.74 -2.25 6.11
N ILE A 75 8.57 -1.72 7.01
CA ILE A 75 9.43 -2.51 7.90
C ILE A 75 8.62 -3.51 8.74
N GLY A 76 7.45 -3.10 9.25
CA GLY A 76 6.58 -3.95 10.07
C GLY A 76 5.72 -4.93 9.26
N THR A 77 5.70 -4.83 7.93
CA THR A 77 4.88 -5.71 7.10
C THR A 77 5.49 -7.11 7.04
N PHE A 78 4.69 -8.10 7.43
CA PHE A 78 5.11 -9.50 7.48
C PHE A 78 4.44 -10.34 6.39
N GLY A 79 3.10 -10.38 6.35
CA GLY A 79 2.35 -11.36 5.57
C GLY A 79 2.69 -11.38 4.08
N THR A 80 2.64 -10.24 3.41
CA THR A 80 2.99 -10.11 1.98
C THR A 80 4.42 -10.53 1.70
N ILE A 81 5.35 -10.12 2.57
CA ILE A 81 6.77 -10.43 2.41
C ILE A 81 7.03 -11.92 2.61
N ASN A 82 6.41 -12.52 3.61
CA ASN A 82 6.56 -13.96 3.86
C ASN A 82 5.98 -14.78 2.70
N TYR A 83 4.78 -14.43 2.23
CA TYR A 83 4.14 -15.15 1.13
C TYR A 83 4.92 -15.08 -0.18
N LEU A 84 5.42 -13.90 -0.55
CA LEU A 84 6.15 -13.69 -1.80
C LEU A 84 7.64 -14.01 -1.71
N GLY A 85 8.20 -14.01 -0.50
CA GLY A 85 9.63 -14.25 -0.28
C GLY A 85 10.00 -15.71 0.00
N SER A 86 9.17 -16.43 0.78
CA SER A 86 9.44 -17.81 1.18
C SER A 86 9.72 -18.77 0.03
N PRO A 87 9.00 -18.75 -1.11
CA PRO A 87 9.26 -19.69 -2.21
C PRO A 87 10.65 -19.54 -2.83
N VAL A 88 11.26 -18.36 -2.71
CA VAL A 88 12.60 -18.07 -3.24
C VAL A 88 13.62 -17.84 -2.13
N GLN A 89 13.30 -18.19 -0.89
CA GLN A 89 14.13 -18.05 0.30
C GLN A 89 14.65 -16.62 0.53
N TYR A 90 13.85 -15.62 0.15
CA TYR A 90 14.14 -14.21 0.37
C TYR A 90 13.40 -13.72 1.64
N TYR A 91 14.18 -13.40 2.66
CA TYR A 91 13.65 -12.99 3.96
C TYR A 91 14.03 -11.55 4.29
N THR A 92 13.10 -10.83 4.89
CA THR A 92 13.32 -9.52 5.50
C THR A 92 13.40 -9.63 7.01
N LEU A 93 13.72 -8.55 7.71
CA LEU A 93 13.78 -8.56 9.17
C LEU A 93 12.46 -9.06 9.81
N SER A 94 11.31 -8.64 9.28
CA SER A 94 10.00 -9.05 9.81
C SER A 94 9.72 -10.54 9.60
N SER A 95 10.03 -11.08 8.42
CA SER A 95 9.83 -12.50 8.12
C SER A 95 10.84 -13.37 8.86
N GLN A 96 12.10 -12.94 8.98
CA GLN A 96 13.12 -13.65 9.75
C GLN A 96 12.80 -13.68 11.25
N LEU A 97 12.30 -12.58 11.81
CA LEU A 97 11.80 -12.53 13.19
C LEU A 97 10.72 -13.59 13.42
N TYR A 98 9.74 -13.65 12.54
CA TYR A 98 8.66 -14.65 12.65
C TYR A 98 9.18 -16.08 12.57
N MET A 99 10.09 -16.36 11.64
CA MET A 99 10.71 -17.68 11.50
C MET A 99 11.46 -18.08 12.77
N ASN A 100 12.27 -17.19 13.36
CA ASN A 100 13.04 -17.49 14.56
C ASN A 100 12.12 -17.78 15.75
N ILE A 101 11.04 -17.01 15.94
CA ILE A 101 10.07 -17.28 17.00
C ILE A 101 9.41 -18.64 16.80
N ASN A 102 9.00 -18.97 15.58
CA ASN A 102 8.37 -20.28 15.29
C ASN A 102 9.33 -21.45 15.38
N SER A 103 10.62 -21.24 15.10
CA SER A 103 11.67 -22.24 15.23
C SER A 103 12.15 -22.43 16.68
N ARG A 104 11.47 -21.82 17.67
CA ARG A 104 11.83 -21.80 19.10
C ARG A 104 13.14 -21.10 19.44
N ASP A 105 13.74 -20.39 18.49
CA ASP A 105 14.85 -19.45 18.75
C ASP A 105 14.31 -18.07 19.12
N THR A 106 13.57 -18.04 20.22
CA THR A 106 12.88 -16.83 20.69
C THR A 106 13.84 -15.72 21.08
N GLN A 107 15.05 -16.05 21.52
CA GLN A 107 16.04 -15.05 21.92
C GLN A 107 16.51 -14.22 20.72
N THR A 108 16.87 -14.89 19.61
CA THR A 108 17.20 -14.19 18.36
C THR A 108 15.98 -13.43 17.81
N GLY A 109 14.78 -14.00 17.90
CA GLY A 109 13.54 -13.31 17.55
C GLY A 109 13.35 -12.01 18.34
N PHE A 110 13.53 -12.01 19.66
CA PHE A 110 13.44 -10.80 20.48
C PHE A 110 14.53 -9.77 20.16
N ALA A 111 15.76 -10.21 19.90
CA ALA A 111 16.83 -9.31 19.47
C ALA A 111 16.47 -8.59 18.15
N MET A 112 15.89 -9.32 17.18
CA MET A 112 15.40 -8.73 15.93
C MET A 112 14.23 -7.78 16.14
N ALA A 113 13.30 -8.08 17.05
CA ALA A 113 12.22 -7.19 17.41
C ALA A 113 12.74 -5.86 17.97
N ILE A 114 13.71 -5.92 18.87
CA ILE A 114 14.36 -4.72 19.42
C ILE A 114 15.04 -3.91 18.31
N LEU A 115 15.75 -4.57 17.40
CA LEU A 115 16.38 -3.91 16.26
C LEU A 115 15.33 -3.18 15.38
N MET A 116 14.20 -3.82 15.09
CA MET A 116 13.12 -3.21 14.32
C MET A 116 12.52 -2.00 15.04
N ILE A 117 12.32 -2.09 16.37
CA ILE A 117 11.83 -0.97 17.19
C ILE A 117 12.81 0.21 17.13
N ILE A 118 14.11 -0.05 17.22
CA ILE A 118 15.15 0.99 17.13
C ILE A 118 15.10 1.67 15.77
N ILE A 119 15.06 0.90 14.67
CA ILE A 119 14.98 1.45 13.30
C ILE A 119 13.72 2.29 13.12
N ALA A 120 12.56 1.77 13.55
CA ALA A 120 11.30 2.50 13.45
C ALA A 120 11.30 3.79 14.32
N SER A 121 11.87 3.72 15.52
CA SER A 121 12.00 4.87 16.42
C SER A 121 12.90 5.97 15.83
N ILE A 122 14.02 5.58 15.22
CA ILE A 122 14.91 6.51 14.52
C ILE A 122 14.15 7.16 13.34
N ALA A 123 13.42 6.39 12.56
CA ALA A 123 12.65 6.91 11.43
C ALA A 123 11.59 7.93 11.91
N VAL A 124 10.85 7.62 12.98
CA VAL A 124 9.87 8.55 13.58
C VAL A 124 10.54 9.81 14.12
N PHE A 125 11.68 9.67 14.83
CA PHE A 125 12.43 10.80 15.34
C PHE A 125 12.93 11.72 14.23
N VAL A 126 13.50 11.15 13.16
CA VAL A 126 13.92 11.92 11.98
C VAL A 126 12.73 12.64 11.35
N ASN A 127 11.58 11.96 11.23
CA ASN A 127 10.36 12.58 10.73
C ASN A 127 9.93 13.80 11.57
N GLN A 128 9.88 13.65 12.89
CA GLN A 128 9.50 14.75 13.80
C GLN A 128 10.48 15.93 13.69
N LYS A 129 11.78 15.65 13.58
CA LYS A 129 12.80 16.69 13.42
C LYS A 129 12.67 17.43 12.09
N LEU A 130 12.38 16.72 11.00
CA LEU A 130 12.15 17.32 9.68
C LEU A 130 10.88 18.17 9.63
N ILE A 131 9.81 17.75 10.31
CA ILE A 131 8.57 18.52 10.41
C ILE A 131 8.73 19.69 11.38
N GLY A 132 9.28 19.45 12.57
CA GLY A 132 9.40 20.45 13.63
C GLY A 132 10.38 21.57 13.32
N SER A 133 11.41 21.33 12.50
CA SER A 133 12.36 22.38 12.09
C SER A 133 11.78 23.38 11.08
N ARG A 134 10.67 23.05 10.45
CA ARG A 134 9.94 23.92 9.54
C ARG A 134 8.68 24.38 10.21
N LYS A 135 8.76 25.52 10.91
CA LYS A 135 7.60 26.23 11.45
C LYS A 135 6.49 26.20 10.41
N SER A 136 5.33 25.69 10.81
CA SER A 136 4.10 25.77 10.02
C SER A 136 4.04 27.14 9.34
N TYR A 137 4.15 27.19 8.04
CA TYR A 137 3.70 28.33 7.27
C TYR A 137 2.16 28.28 7.24
N ALA A 138 1.56 28.18 8.42
CA ALA A 138 0.15 28.42 8.59
C ALA A 138 -0.06 29.87 8.15
N THR A 139 -0.58 30.03 6.97
CA THR A 139 -1.01 31.31 6.45
C THR A 139 -1.97 31.92 7.46
N ILE A 140 -1.63 33.10 7.96
CA ILE A 140 -2.45 33.94 8.86
C ILE A 140 -3.70 34.46 8.09
N GLY A 141 -4.20 33.73 7.14
CA GLY A 141 -5.39 34.01 6.35
C GLY A 141 -6.37 32.86 6.44
N GLY A 142 -7.25 32.88 7.44
CA GLY A 142 -8.25 31.87 7.77
C GLY A 142 -9.40 31.76 6.75
N LYS A 143 -9.15 31.76 5.45
CA LYS A 143 -10.12 31.35 4.43
C LYS A 143 -9.38 30.45 3.45
N GLY A 144 -9.93 29.23 3.28
CA GLY A 144 -9.39 28.18 2.44
C GLY A 144 -8.85 28.72 1.11
N GLY A 145 -7.54 28.57 0.89
CA GLY A 145 -6.90 29.00 -0.33
C GLY A 145 -7.57 28.37 -1.53
N ARG A 146 -7.78 29.14 -2.59
CA ARG A 146 -8.19 28.60 -3.88
C ARG A 146 -7.09 27.71 -4.40
N SER A 147 -7.35 26.42 -4.58
CA SER A 147 -6.43 25.55 -5.30
C SER A 147 -6.61 25.77 -6.81
N THR A 148 -5.54 26.11 -7.50
CA THR A 148 -5.53 26.17 -8.96
C THR A 148 -5.45 24.76 -9.52
N LEU A 149 -6.51 24.33 -10.21
CA LEU A 149 -6.50 23.06 -10.94
C LEU A 149 -5.78 23.24 -12.28
N ILE A 150 -4.73 22.46 -12.50
CA ILE A 150 -4.03 22.43 -13.78
C ILE A 150 -4.92 21.75 -14.83
N GLY A 151 -5.32 22.47 -15.85
CA GLY A 151 -6.08 21.94 -16.98
C GLY A 151 -5.21 20.99 -17.80
N LEU A 152 -5.54 19.69 -17.80
CA LEU A 152 -4.83 18.65 -18.57
C LEU A 152 -5.07 18.71 -20.08
N GLY A 153 -5.85 19.67 -20.56
CA GLY A 153 -6.20 19.80 -21.96
C GLY A 153 -7.12 18.69 -22.49
N LYS A 154 -7.47 18.79 -23.79
CA LYS A 154 -8.43 17.85 -24.42
C LYS A 154 -7.88 16.43 -24.60
N VAL A 155 -6.57 16.27 -24.72
CA VAL A 155 -5.90 14.96 -24.91
C VAL A 155 -5.39 14.39 -23.60
N GLY A 156 -4.78 15.22 -22.74
CA GLY A 156 -4.21 14.75 -21.47
C GLY A 156 -5.24 14.18 -20.51
N ARG A 157 -6.43 14.81 -20.45
CA ARG A 157 -7.50 14.35 -19.55
C ARG A 157 -7.96 12.90 -19.84
N PRO A 158 -8.36 12.53 -21.07
CA PRO A 158 -8.80 11.17 -21.34
C PRO A 158 -7.65 10.15 -21.20
N VAL A 159 -6.42 10.49 -21.58
CA VAL A 159 -5.26 9.59 -21.44
C VAL A 159 -4.98 9.28 -19.98
N ILE A 160 -4.91 10.29 -19.12
CA ILE A 160 -4.68 10.07 -17.69
C ILE A 160 -5.85 9.33 -17.04
N THR A 161 -7.09 9.66 -17.42
CA THR A 161 -8.28 8.95 -16.92
C THR A 161 -8.24 7.48 -17.33
N ALA A 162 -7.91 7.17 -18.58
CA ALA A 162 -7.78 5.79 -19.04
C ALA A 162 -6.66 5.04 -18.28
N ALA A 163 -5.50 5.67 -18.10
CA ALA A 163 -4.40 5.09 -17.34
C ALA A 163 -4.79 4.78 -15.89
N LEU A 164 -5.52 5.68 -15.22
CA LEU A 164 -6.04 5.46 -13.87
C LEU A 164 -7.08 4.35 -13.83
N PHE A 165 -7.95 4.25 -14.83
CA PHE A 165 -8.91 3.16 -14.93
C PHE A 165 -8.23 1.80 -15.10
N VAL A 166 -7.21 1.71 -15.96
CA VAL A 166 -6.42 0.49 -16.14
C VAL A 166 -5.69 0.13 -14.83
N PHE A 167 -5.08 1.09 -14.18
CA PHE A 167 -4.42 0.89 -12.90
C PHE A 167 -5.39 0.36 -11.83
N PHE A 168 -6.58 0.94 -11.73
CA PHE A 168 -7.62 0.50 -10.80
C PHE A 168 -8.13 -0.91 -11.15
N ALA A 169 -8.37 -1.18 -12.43
CA ALA A 169 -8.83 -2.48 -12.90
C ALA A 169 -7.81 -3.60 -12.60
N VAL A 170 -6.54 -3.37 -12.90
CA VAL A 170 -5.47 -4.36 -12.67
C VAL A 170 -5.11 -4.47 -11.18
N GLY A 171 -5.09 -3.36 -10.44
CA GLY A 171 -4.66 -3.35 -9.03
C GLY A 171 -5.74 -3.77 -8.04
N ILE A 172 -7.02 -3.61 -8.37
CA ILE A 172 -8.13 -3.87 -7.43
C ILE A 172 -9.12 -4.87 -8.00
N ILE A 173 -9.68 -4.62 -9.20
CA ILE A 173 -10.76 -5.47 -9.73
C ILE A 173 -10.23 -6.85 -10.11
N MET A 174 -9.12 -6.91 -10.83
CA MET A 174 -8.55 -8.18 -11.29
C MET A 174 -8.22 -9.15 -10.14
N PRO A 175 -7.53 -8.76 -9.06
CA PRO A 175 -7.30 -9.65 -7.93
C PRO A 175 -8.59 -10.14 -7.27
N ILE A 176 -9.61 -9.29 -7.13
CA ILE A 176 -10.90 -9.69 -6.56
C ILE A 176 -11.58 -10.72 -7.48
N VAL A 177 -11.58 -10.50 -8.77
CA VAL A 177 -12.16 -11.45 -9.74
C VAL A 177 -11.43 -12.78 -9.69
N ILE A 178 -10.09 -12.78 -9.63
CA ILE A 178 -9.30 -14.00 -9.49
C ILE A 178 -9.64 -14.73 -8.19
N LEU A 179 -9.68 -14.05 -7.05
CA LEU A 179 -10.05 -14.65 -5.77
C LEU A 179 -11.45 -15.27 -5.80
N VAL A 180 -12.42 -14.57 -6.39
CA VAL A 180 -13.76 -15.11 -6.57
C VAL A 180 -13.73 -16.34 -7.45
N MET A 181 -13.03 -16.31 -8.57
CA MET A 181 -12.90 -17.47 -9.47
C MET A 181 -12.21 -18.64 -8.78
N GLU A 182 -11.08 -18.44 -8.12
CA GLU A 182 -10.35 -19.49 -7.38
C GLU A 182 -11.20 -20.10 -6.25
N SER A 183 -12.08 -19.33 -5.62
CA SER A 183 -12.99 -19.86 -4.59
C SER A 183 -14.01 -20.90 -5.13
N PHE A 184 -14.19 -20.93 -6.45
CA PHE A 184 -15.03 -21.91 -7.15
C PHE A 184 -14.23 -22.98 -7.88
N MET A 185 -12.91 -23.07 -7.72
CA MET A 185 -12.06 -24.04 -8.40
C MET A 185 -11.63 -25.17 -7.47
N LEU A 186 -11.69 -26.39 -7.96
CA LEU A 186 -11.25 -27.59 -7.22
C LEU A 186 -9.73 -27.65 -7.10
N LYS A 187 -9.01 -27.22 -8.14
CA LYS A 187 -7.55 -27.17 -8.19
C LYS A 187 -7.11 -25.76 -8.60
N GLU A 188 -6.20 -25.20 -7.85
CA GLU A 188 -5.64 -23.88 -8.09
C GLU A 188 -4.97 -23.76 -9.46
N GLY A 189 -5.17 -22.64 -10.15
CA GLY A 189 -4.51 -22.32 -11.41
C GLY A 189 -4.97 -23.08 -12.65
N ILE A 190 -5.99 -23.93 -12.54
CA ILE A 190 -6.56 -24.68 -13.70
C ILE A 190 -7.90 -24.07 -14.08
N TYR A 191 -7.88 -23.17 -15.05
CA TYR A 191 -9.04 -22.42 -15.55
C TYR A 191 -9.80 -23.22 -16.62
N SER A 192 -10.40 -24.35 -16.25
CA SER A 192 -11.27 -25.17 -17.10
C SER A 192 -12.67 -25.27 -16.51
N LEU A 193 -13.68 -25.44 -17.35
CA LEU A 193 -15.07 -25.56 -16.89
C LEU A 193 -15.29 -26.78 -15.96
N ASP A 194 -14.55 -27.87 -16.21
CA ASP A 194 -14.63 -29.09 -15.41
C ASP A 194 -14.02 -28.96 -14.02
N ASN A 195 -13.25 -27.87 -13.79
CA ASN A 195 -12.62 -27.58 -12.50
C ASN A 195 -13.49 -26.70 -11.60
N PHE A 196 -14.63 -26.20 -12.06
CA PHE A 196 -15.52 -25.37 -11.25
C PHE A 196 -16.36 -26.22 -10.32
N THR A 197 -16.43 -25.82 -9.05
CA THR A 197 -17.17 -26.49 -7.99
C THR A 197 -17.73 -25.50 -6.98
N LEU A 198 -18.84 -25.86 -6.36
CA LEU A 198 -19.38 -25.17 -5.18
C LEU A 198 -18.97 -25.85 -3.86
N HIS A 199 -18.06 -26.84 -3.94
CA HIS A 199 -17.70 -27.68 -2.80
C HIS A 199 -17.21 -26.85 -1.60
N TYR A 200 -16.32 -25.88 -1.83
CA TYR A 200 -15.77 -25.02 -0.78
C TYR A 200 -16.81 -24.13 -0.08
N TRP A 201 -17.95 -23.91 -0.72
CA TRP A 201 -19.04 -23.10 -0.16
C TRP A 201 -20.08 -23.93 0.57
N ILE A 202 -20.63 -24.97 -0.09
CA ILE A 202 -21.79 -25.74 0.38
C ILE A 202 -21.60 -27.27 0.28
N GLY A 203 -20.42 -27.74 -0.11
CA GLY A 203 -20.14 -29.16 -0.28
C GLY A 203 -20.23 -29.95 1.03
N GLU A 204 -20.48 -31.23 0.91
CA GLU A 204 -20.43 -32.16 2.05
C GLU A 204 -18.99 -32.62 2.30
N SER A 205 -18.75 -33.15 3.49
CA SER A 205 -17.47 -33.75 3.86
C SER A 205 -17.03 -34.80 2.84
N ASN A 206 -15.86 -34.59 2.21
CA ASN A 206 -15.28 -35.50 1.24
C ASN A 206 -13.78 -35.69 1.52
N PRO A 207 -13.34 -36.91 1.88
CA PRO A 207 -11.94 -37.18 2.23
C PRO A 207 -10.92 -36.84 1.14
N GLN A 208 -11.36 -36.70 -0.12
CA GLN A 208 -10.50 -36.37 -1.24
C GLN A 208 -10.34 -34.87 -1.47
N ILE A 209 -11.13 -34.04 -0.77
CA ILE A 209 -11.14 -32.58 -0.91
C ILE A 209 -11.04 -31.97 0.49
N MET A 210 -10.15 -30.98 0.66
CA MET A 210 -9.96 -30.24 1.93
C MET A 210 -9.76 -31.16 3.16
N GLU A 211 -9.05 -32.25 3.04
CA GLU A 211 -8.83 -33.18 4.15
C GLU A 211 -10.13 -33.70 4.80
N GLY A 212 -11.22 -33.71 4.04
CA GLY A 212 -12.53 -34.18 4.50
C GLY A 212 -13.39 -33.10 5.16
N LEU A 213 -12.97 -31.83 5.19
CA LEU A 213 -13.79 -30.75 5.74
C LEU A 213 -14.98 -30.43 4.83
N PRO A 214 -16.15 -30.11 5.37
CA PRO A 214 -17.28 -29.61 4.58
C PRO A 214 -17.05 -28.15 4.13
N GLY A 215 -17.84 -27.70 3.17
CA GLY A 215 -17.85 -26.30 2.74
C GLY A 215 -18.16 -25.33 3.89
N ILE A 216 -17.69 -24.08 3.76
CA ILE A 216 -17.73 -23.09 4.85
C ILE A 216 -19.11 -22.90 5.49
N PHE A 217 -20.19 -22.97 4.72
CA PHE A 217 -21.56 -22.83 5.24
C PHE A 217 -22.11 -24.10 5.94
N LYS A 218 -21.36 -25.20 5.90
CA LYS A 218 -21.68 -26.43 6.61
C LYS A 218 -20.65 -26.77 7.68
N ASN A 219 -19.64 -25.93 7.88
CA ASN A 219 -18.61 -26.10 8.88
C ASN A 219 -19.01 -25.39 10.18
N ASP A 220 -19.27 -26.18 11.21
CA ASP A 220 -19.72 -25.69 12.53
C ASP A 220 -18.67 -24.79 13.19
N GLU A 221 -17.37 -25.06 13.00
CA GLU A 221 -16.30 -24.19 13.53
C GLU A 221 -16.33 -22.80 12.88
N PHE A 222 -16.55 -22.75 11.57
CA PHE A 222 -16.67 -21.47 10.84
C PHE A 222 -17.93 -20.72 11.30
N ILE A 223 -19.08 -21.40 11.38
CA ILE A 223 -20.34 -20.77 11.81
C ILE A 223 -20.21 -20.24 13.23
N ASN A 224 -19.64 -21.02 14.16
CA ASN A 224 -19.42 -20.58 15.53
C ASN A 224 -18.47 -19.38 15.62
N SER A 225 -17.43 -19.32 14.77
CA SER A 225 -16.50 -18.19 14.74
C SER A 225 -17.13 -16.88 14.25
N LEU A 226 -18.21 -16.96 13.46
CA LEU A 226 -18.97 -15.79 12.97
C LEU A 226 -19.82 -15.12 14.06
N PHE A 227 -20.20 -15.89 15.09
CA PHE A 227 -21.09 -15.41 16.16
C PHE A 227 -20.37 -15.17 17.49
N ASN A 228 -19.04 -15.43 17.56
CA ASN A 228 -18.17 -15.08 18.69
C ASN A 228 -17.46 -13.73 18.45
#